data_dfa1188b9d6b06839c69f3006a24c467
#
_entry.id   dfa1188b9d6b06839c69f3006a24c467
#
_cell.length_a   1.000
_cell.length_b   1.000
_cell.length_c   1.000
_cell.angle_alpha   90.00
_cell.angle_beta   90.00
_cell.angle_gamma   90.00
#
_symmetry.space_group_name_H-M   'P 1'
#
loop_
_entity.id
_entity.type
_entity.pdbx_description
1 polymer ?
#
loop_
_entity_poly.entity_id
_entity_poly.type
_entity_poly.pdbx_seq_one_letter_code
_entity_poly.pdbx_strand_id
1 'polypeptide(L)'
;MEDAGDGMMDDVEHRAELASDGLIGPTARSYWVVRGRLLAGAYPGKKASGDLGGRPEVTQQLLDVGVDVFVNLTEDLPGGGDDMLDRYDDHVTGRADIIRLPITDLGLPTVGYMVDILDAIDERLDDGRMLYVHCWGGFGRTGTVIGCWLRRHGYAAADTVQELVDRLRLGAVDGQHRGSPEMPAQRRFIKDWTEDVGGQPDPPVDGSTHPQASSADRVVHEGVTDRIVGAVLGSAAGDALGAGYEFTYPGPDAHIRMKGGGGFGWEPGEWTDDTQMAIAILDASDGGELDLDAVAGNFLAWFASMPPDVGIQTGAVLGATVDPADLAACATDYLGTHPDKAGNGGLMRNTPVALTALGDRDLVAERAKAVASLTHAHRDSVAACVLWSLAIQEAVTSSDPVDPFDWEAAVRRGLEYVDGDLPTRWTKLIDEAVEGPPERFSTNGWVVTAFQAALAAIIHTPVPEEEPGGHLRDALVAAVRIGDDTDTVAAIAGGLLGARWGASAVPDEWWQVIHGSRRNGNPPVGVLELENMAVGA
;
A
#
# COMPACT_ATOMS: atom_id res chain seq x y z
N MET A 1 9.72 27.46 -60.00
CA MET A 1 11.16 27.06 -59.94
C MET A 1 11.53 27.22 -58.48
N GLU A 2 11.72 26.29 -57.75
CA GLU A 2 12.03 24.90 -57.53
C GLU A 2 11.58 24.61 -56.12
N ASP A 3 10.75 23.71 -55.94
CA ASP A 3 10.96 22.34 -55.50
C ASP A 3 11.51 22.24 -54.06
N ALA A 4 10.64 21.96 -53.11
CA ALA A 4 10.92 21.40 -51.82
C ALA A 4 9.69 20.57 -51.38
N GLY A 5 9.38 19.56 -52.17
CA GLY A 5 8.63 18.40 -51.70
C GLY A 5 9.68 17.30 -51.47
N ASP A 6 9.35 16.45 -50.56
CA ASP A 6 10.04 15.19 -50.27
C ASP A 6 10.87 15.18 -48.98
N GLY A 7 10.30 14.60 -47.97
CA GLY A 7 10.98 14.34 -46.69
C GLY A 7 10.04 13.82 -45.60
N MET A 8 8.88 13.25 -45.96
CA MET A 8 7.93 12.71 -44.93
C MET A 8 7.20 11.48 -45.46
N MET A 9 7.96 10.52 -45.96
CA MET A 9 7.50 9.17 -46.33
C MET A 9 8.70 8.24 -46.26
N ASP A 10 9.01 7.69 -45.10
CA ASP A 10 9.83 6.46 -44.99
C ASP A 10 9.88 5.88 -43.55
N ASP A 11 8.87 6.11 -42.70
CA ASP A 11 8.80 5.43 -41.39
C ASP A 11 7.53 4.57 -41.20
N VAL A 12 7.04 3.93 -42.28
CA VAL A 12 5.90 2.99 -42.22
C VAL A 12 6.34 1.56 -42.56
N GLU A 13 7.61 1.23 -42.42
CA GLU A 13 8.07 -0.15 -42.60
C GLU A 13 8.30 -0.85 -41.28
N HIS A 14 7.50 -1.90 -41.05
CA HIS A 14 7.63 -2.99 -40.07
C HIS A 14 7.01 -2.84 -38.70
N ARG A 15 5.81 -2.26 -38.55
CA ARG A 15 4.99 -2.59 -37.38
C ARG A 15 4.57 -4.06 -37.47
N ALA A 16 5.01 -4.87 -36.48
CA ALA A 16 4.53 -6.24 -36.33
C ALA A 16 3.01 -6.24 -36.20
N GLU A 17 2.32 -7.14 -36.90
CA GLU A 17 0.86 -7.22 -36.84
C GLU A 17 0.43 -7.75 -35.46
N LEU A 18 -0.35 -6.96 -34.72
CA LEU A 18 -0.93 -7.39 -33.46
C LEU A 18 -1.80 -8.63 -33.67
N ALA A 19 -1.91 -9.45 -32.65
CA ALA A 19 -2.86 -10.54 -32.63
C ALA A 19 -4.30 -10.01 -32.76
N SER A 20 -5.13 -10.75 -33.46
CA SER A 20 -6.59 -10.44 -33.48
C SER A 20 -7.16 -10.59 -32.08
N ASP A 21 -8.20 -9.77 -31.76
CA ASP A 21 -8.89 -9.79 -30.47
C ASP A 21 -9.29 -11.21 -30.08
N GLY A 22 -8.92 -11.63 -28.86
CA GLY A 22 -9.25 -12.94 -28.32
C GLY A 22 -8.59 -14.12 -29.03
N LEU A 23 -7.49 -13.92 -29.80
CA LEU A 23 -6.72 -15.04 -30.35
C LEU A 23 -6.20 -15.94 -29.22
N ILE A 24 -6.74 -17.17 -29.17
CA ILE A 24 -6.46 -18.13 -28.09
C ILE A 24 -4.97 -18.44 -28.04
N GLY A 25 -4.39 -18.32 -26.84
CA GLY A 25 -3.01 -18.70 -26.57
C GLY A 25 -2.80 -20.22 -26.49
N PRO A 26 -1.55 -20.68 -26.48
CA PRO A 26 -1.23 -22.11 -26.43
C PRO A 26 -1.62 -22.77 -25.10
N THR A 27 -1.79 -22.00 -24.02
CA THR A 27 -2.26 -22.48 -22.72
C THR A 27 -3.54 -21.75 -22.31
N ALA A 28 -4.30 -22.31 -21.37
CA ALA A 28 -5.54 -21.69 -20.88
C ALA A 28 -5.31 -20.27 -20.27
N ARG A 29 -4.08 -19.95 -19.87
CA ARG A 29 -3.71 -18.71 -19.17
C ARG A 29 -2.71 -17.85 -19.94
N SER A 30 -2.55 -18.08 -21.25
CA SER A 30 -1.70 -17.29 -22.14
C SER A 30 -2.49 -16.70 -23.30
N TYR A 31 -2.00 -15.60 -23.86
CA TYR A 31 -2.59 -14.92 -25.00
C TYR A 31 -1.51 -14.33 -25.91
N TRP A 32 -1.82 -14.16 -27.18
CA TRP A 32 -0.93 -13.53 -28.13
C TRP A 32 -1.03 -12.00 -28.07
N VAL A 33 0.09 -11.34 -27.96
CA VAL A 33 0.23 -9.89 -28.17
C VAL A 33 0.57 -9.64 -29.62
N VAL A 34 1.62 -10.29 -30.13
CA VAL A 34 2.01 -10.34 -31.53
C VAL A 34 2.06 -11.81 -31.96
N ARG A 35 1.25 -12.17 -32.95
CA ARG A 35 1.16 -13.56 -33.38
C ARG A 35 2.49 -14.11 -33.83
N GLY A 36 2.91 -15.23 -33.23
CA GLY A 36 4.15 -15.92 -33.55
C GLY A 36 5.43 -15.21 -33.08
N ARG A 37 5.32 -14.14 -32.28
CA ARG A 37 6.47 -13.37 -31.80
C ARG A 37 6.42 -13.08 -30.30
N LEU A 38 5.30 -12.57 -29.79
CA LEU A 38 5.15 -12.14 -28.41
C LEU A 38 3.88 -12.73 -27.79
N LEU A 39 4.06 -13.54 -26.77
CA LEU A 39 3.06 -14.10 -25.91
C LEU A 39 3.11 -13.44 -24.53
N ALA A 40 1.99 -13.40 -23.84
CA ALA A 40 1.89 -12.97 -22.45
C ALA A 40 0.96 -13.87 -21.67
N GLY A 41 1.11 -13.93 -20.32
CA GLY A 41 0.24 -14.77 -19.51
C GLY A 41 0.71 -15.01 -18.09
N ALA A 42 0.19 -16.09 -17.49
CA ALA A 42 0.51 -16.50 -16.14
C ALA A 42 1.82 -17.30 -16.07
N TYR A 43 2.27 -17.57 -14.84
CA TYR A 43 3.45 -18.36 -14.54
C TYR A 43 3.45 -19.70 -15.33
N PRO A 44 4.56 -20.08 -15.99
CA PRO A 44 4.66 -21.30 -16.79
C PRO A 44 4.29 -22.53 -16.00
N GLY A 45 3.41 -23.34 -16.57
CA GLY A 45 2.88 -24.53 -15.88
C GLY A 45 1.63 -24.31 -15.03
N LYS A 46 1.22 -23.07 -14.79
CA LYS A 46 0.02 -22.75 -14.02
C LYS A 46 -1.26 -23.11 -14.80
N LYS A 47 -2.10 -23.99 -14.24
CA LYS A 47 -3.37 -24.44 -14.84
C LYS A 47 -4.58 -23.65 -14.35
N ALA A 48 -4.60 -23.27 -13.07
CA ALA A 48 -5.76 -22.65 -12.42
C ALA A 48 -5.33 -21.49 -11.51
N SER A 49 -6.29 -20.71 -11.02
CA SER A 49 -6.03 -19.50 -10.23
C SER A 49 -5.22 -19.74 -8.96
N GLY A 50 -5.43 -20.83 -8.24
CA GLY A 50 -4.67 -21.18 -7.02
C GLY A 50 -3.44 -22.06 -7.27
N ASP A 51 -3.07 -22.34 -8.52
CA ASP A 51 -1.95 -23.22 -8.86
C ASP A 51 -0.62 -22.45 -8.75
N LEU A 52 0.37 -23.04 -8.09
CA LEU A 52 1.70 -22.45 -7.94
C LEU A 52 2.57 -22.59 -9.21
N GLY A 53 2.16 -23.39 -10.19
CA GLY A 53 2.88 -23.58 -11.44
C GLY A 53 3.76 -24.84 -11.47
N GLY A 54 4.87 -24.79 -12.22
CA GLY A 54 5.85 -25.88 -12.28
C GLY A 54 5.40 -27.17 -13.01
N ARG A 55 4.32 -27.11 -13.82
CA ARG A 55 3.79 -28.30 -14.51
C ARG A 55 4.42 -28.47 -15.88
N PRO A 56 5.24 -29.53 -16.06
CA PRO A 56 6.01 -29.73 -17.30
C PRO A 56 5.14 -29.75 -18.56
N GLU A 57 3.95 -30.36 -18.47
CA GLU A 57 3.04 -30.51 -19.62
C GLU A 57 2.43 -29.18 -20.10
N VAL A 58 2.28 -28.19 -19.20
CA VAL A 58 1.80 -26.84 -19.57
C VAL A 58 2.95 -25.99 -20.10
N THR A 59 4.12 -26.06 -19.47
CA THR A 59 5.35 -25.40 -19.95
C THR A 59 5.72 -25.95 -21.35
N GLN A 60 5.53 -27.25 -21.60
CA GLN A 60 5.77 -27.87 -22.90
C GLN A 60 4.91 -27.25 -24.01
N GLN A 61 3.64 -26.88 -23.74
CA GLN A 61 2.78 -26.23 -24.73
C GLN A 61 3.32 -24.89 -25.22
N LEU A 62 4.01 -24.13 -24.35
CA LEU A 62 4.68 -22.88 -24.70
C LEU A 62 5.92 -23.15 -25.59
N LEU A 63 6.70 -24.17 -25.24
CA LEU A 63 7.88 -24.56 -26.02
C LEU A 63 7.48 -25.13 -27.39
N ASP A 64 6.36 -25.87 -27.49
CA ASP A 64 5.89 -26.50 -28.74
C ASP A 64 5.43 -25.47 -29.78
N VAL A 65 4.97 -24.29 -29.36
CA VAL A 65 4.65 -23.19 -30.29
C VAL A 65 5.85 -22.34 -30.69
N GLY A 66 7.04 -22.64 -30.10
CA GLY A 66 8.30 -22.02 -30.46
C GLY A 66 8.81 -20.95 -29.48
N VAL A 67 8.21 -20.81 -28.29
CA VAL A 67 8.76 -19.91 -27.25
C VAL A 67 10.18 -20.37 -26.90
N ASP A 68 11.13 -19.46 -27.08
CA ASP A 68 12.54 -19.69 -26.82
C ASP A 68 13.16 -18.66 -25.86
N VAL A 69 12.36 -17.67 -25.39
CA VAL A 69 12.71 -16.74 -24.31
C VAL A 69 11.54 -16.56 -23.35
N PHE A 70 11.77 -16.80 -22.07
CA PHE A 70 10.82 -16.51 -21.00
C PHE A 70 11.26 -15.25 -20.27
N VAL A 71 10.43 -14.20 -20.29
CA VAL A 71 10.62 -12.98 -19.51
C VAL A 71 9.83 -13.11 -18.22
N ASN A 72 10.55 -13.40 -17.15
CA ASN A 72 9.98 -13.64 -15.82
C ASN A 72 9.97 -12.36 -14.99
N LEU A 73 8.77 -11.87 -14.68
CA LEU A 73 8.54 -10.66 -13.89
C LEU A 73 8.29 -10.97 -12.40
N THR A 74 8.47 -12.24 -11.97
CA THR A 74 8.28 -12.63 -10.57
C THR A 74 9.58 -12.62 -9.80
N GLU A 75 9.47 -12.56 -8.47
CA GLU A 75 10.57 -12.68 -7.52
C GLU A 75 10.67 -14.14 -7.03
N ASP A 76 10.71 -15.13 -7.97
CA ASP A 76 10.67 -16.58 -7.72
C ASP A 76 12.02 -17.19 -7.27
N LEU A 77 12.93 -16.38 -6.75
CA LEU A 77 14.20 -16.83 -6.16
C LEU A 77 14.07 -16.95 -4.64
N PRO A 78 14.91 -17.78 -4.00
CA PRO A 78 14.87 -17.92 -2.53
C PRO A 78 14.98 -16.57 -1.81
N GLY A 79 14.01 -16.28 -0.95
CA GLY A 79 13.89 -15.00 -0.24
C GLY A 79 13.23 -13.88 -1.02
N GLY A 80 12.75 -14.11 -2.24
CA GLY A 80 11.91 -13.19 -2.99
C GLY A 80 10.44 -13.27 -2.61
N GLY A 81 9.64 -12.27 -2.98
CA GLY A 81 8.21 -12.20 -2.68
C GLY A 81 7.37 -13.34 -3.30
N ASP A 82 7.88 -13.98 -4.35
CA ASP A 82 7.23 -15.10 -5.05
C ASP A 82 7.99 -16.43 -4.85
N ASP A 83 8.78 -16.60 -3.79
CA ASP A 83 9.62 -17.79 -3.55
C ASP A 83 8.83 -19.08 -3.32
N MET A 84 7.52 -18.97 -3.04
CA MET A 84 6.60 -20.11 -2.92
C MET A 84 6.23 -20.74 -4.27
N LEU A 85 6.63 -20.14 -5.40
CA LEU A 85 6.29 -20.68 -6.73
C LEU A 85 7.14 -21.90 -7.09
N ASP A 86 6.49 -22.93 -7.61
CA ASP A 86 7.18 -24.08 -8.21
C ASP A 86 7.93 -23.63 -9.48
N ARG A 87 9.25 -23.63 -9.43
CA ARG A 87 10.10 -23.14 -10.52
C ARG A 87 10.03 -24.07 -11.73
N TYR A 88 10.09 -23.46 -12.93
CA TYR A 88 10.04 -24.16 -14.21
C TYR A 88 11.39 -24.25 -14.93
N ASP A 89 12.47 -23.78 -14.29
CA ASP A 89 13.81 -23.70 -14.90
C ASP A 89 14.26 -25.03 -15.51
N ASP A 90 14.10 -26.13 -14.79
CA ASP A 90 14.50 -27.47 -15.24
C ASP A 90 13.71 -27.95 -16.47
N HIS A 91 12.49 -27.41 -16.67
CA HIS A 91 11.64 -27.78 -17.81
C HIS A 91 12.06 -27.10 -19.10
N VAL A 92 12.77 -25.96 -19.02
CA VAL A 92 13.19 -25.15 -20.18
C VAL A 92 14.70 -25.16 -20.40
N THR A 93 15.50 -25.65 -19.44
CA THR A 93 16.97 -25.70 -19.53
C THR A 93 17.43 -26.37 -20.83
N GLY A 94 18.30 -25.70 -21.58
CA GLY A 94 18.83 -26.16 -22.86
C GLY A 94 17.86 -26.07 -24.04
N ARG A 95 16.67 -25.49 -23.85
CA ARG A 95 15.61 -25.33 -24.87
C ARG A 95 15.17 -23.88 -25.04
N ALA A 96 15.19 -23.10 -23.98
CA ALA A 96 14.83 -21.69 -23.96
C ALA A 96 15.66 -20.93 -22.91
N ASP A 97 15.80 -19.63 -23.10
CA ASP A 97 16.44 -18.71 -22.17
C ASP A 97 15.41 -18.19 -21.16
N ILE A 98 15.85 -17.88 -19.92
CA ILE A 98 15.02 -17.19 -18.91
C ILE A 98 15.71 -15.87 -18.58
N ILE A 99 15.00 -14.77 -18.80
CA ILE A 99 15.40 -13.43 -18.39
C ILE A 99 14.55 -13.05 -17.18
N ARG A 100 15.20 -12.79 -16.03
CA ARG A 100 14.51 -12.37 -14.80
C ARG A 100 14.59 -10.86 -14.64
N LEU A 101 13.44 -10.22 -14.73
CA LEU A 101 13.25 -8.78 -14.58
C LEU A 101 12.15 -8.56 -13.54
N PRO A 102 12.44 -8.83 -12.26
CA PRO A 102 11.42 -8.92 -11.22
C PRO A 102 10.74 -7.56 -10.96
N ILE A 103 9.44 -7.59 -10.87
CA ILE A 103 8.60 -6.51 -10.36
C ILE A 103 7.92 -7.08 -9.11
N THR A 104 7.92 -6.35 -8.00
CA THR A 104 7.23 -6.76 -6.77
C THR A 104 5.74 -7.02 -7.06
N ASP A 105 5.16 -8.05 -6.41
CA ASP A 105 3.76 -8.41 -6.66
C ASP A 105 2.84 -7.24 -6.32
N LEU A 106 1.83 -7.02 -7.16
CA LEU A 106 0.93 -5.87 -7.16
C LEU A 106 1.61 -4.50 -7.38
N GLY A 107 2.95 -4.46 -7.42
CA GLY A 107 3.76 -3.24 -7.53
C GLY A 107 3.92 -2.70 -8.96
N LEU A 108 4.68 -1.60 -9.03
CA LEU A 108 5.09 -0.92 -10.26
C LEU A 108 6.62 -0.79 -10.31
N PRO A 109 7.24 -0.97 -11.48
CA PRO A 109 8.64 -0.59 -11.66
C PRO A 109 8.77 0.93 -11.78
N THR A 110 9.96 1.45 -11.53
CA THR A 110 10.28 2.84 -11.93
C THR A 110 10.20 2.97 -13.45
N VAL A 111 10.02 4.20 -13.96
CA VAL A 111 10.01 4.45 -15.42
C VAL A 111 11.30 3.96 -16.06
N GLY A 112 12.48 4.25 -15.45
CA GLY A 112 13.77 3.77 -15.96
C GLY A 112 13.85 2.24 -15.99
N TYR A 113 13.40 1.54 -14.95
CA TYR A 113 13.41 0.08 -14.94
C TYR A 113 12.39 -0.53 -15.91
N MET A 114 11.25 0.12 -16.14
CA MET A 114 10.34 -0.29 -17.20
C MET A 114 10.97 -0.13 -18.57
N VAL A 115 11.73 0.94 -18.83
CA VAL A 115 12.52 1.10 -20.08
C VAL A 115 13.48 -0.07 -20.23
N ASP A 116 14.25 -0.44 -19.19
CA ASP A 116 15.17 -1.59 -19.23
C ASP A 116 14.44 -2.91 -19.57
N ILE A 117 13.23 -3.11 -19.01
CA ILE A 117 12.39 -4.28 -19.31
C ILE A 117 11.97 -4.28 -20.78
N LEU A 118 11.50 -3.14 -21.29
CA LEU A 118 11.02 -3.01 -22.67
C LEU A 118 12.18 -3.14 -23.66
N ASP A 119 13.35 -2.59 -23.35
CA ASP A 119 14.56 -2.74 -24.18
C ASP A 119 14.98 -4.20 -24.26
N ALA A 120 14.95 -4.93 -23.13
CA ALA A 120 15.26 -6.36 -23.12
C ALA A 120 14.26 -7.20 -23.95
N ILE A 121 12.99 -6.81 -24.00
CA ILE A 121 11.97 -7.45 -24.84
C ILE A 121 12.25 -7.13 -26.31
N ASP A 122 12.45 -5.86 -26.66
CA ASP A 122 12.64 -5.41 -28.03
C ASP A 122 13.91 -6.00 -28.64
N GLU A 123 15.05 -6.01 -27.92
CA GLU A 123 16.31 -6.63 -28.37
C GLU A 123 16.09 -8.09 -28.78
N ARG A 124 15.33 -8.87 -28.02
CA ARG A 124 15.06 -10.29 -28.33
C ARG A 124 14.07 -10.45 -29.48
N LEU A 125 13.08 -9.56 -29.58
CA LEU A 125 12.18 -9.54 -30.74
C LEU A 125 12.93 -9.20 -32.05
N ASP A 126 13.87 -8.25 -32.00
CA ASP A 126 14.71 -7.88 -33.15
C ASP A 126 15.65 -9.01 -33.56
N ASP A 127 16.13 -9.80 -32.61
CA ASP A 127 16.90 -11.03 -32.87
C ASP A 127 16.05 -12.17 -33.46
N GLY A 128 14.75 -11.94 -33.67
CA GLY A 128 13.82 -12.92 -34.25
C GLY A 128 13.34 -13.97 -33.27
N ARG A 129 13.58 -13.80 -31.97
CA ARG A 129 13.16 -14.72 -30.92
C ARG A 129 11.66 -14.64 -30.67
N MET A 130 11.12 -15.70 -30.08
CA MET A 130 9.70 -15.76 -29.62
C MET A 130 9.64 -15.71 -28.10
N LEU A 131 9.02 -14.66 -27.58
CA LEU A 131 8.99 -14.35 -26.16
C LEU A 131 7.67 -14.75 -25.48
N TYR A 132 7.79 -15.15 -24.22
CA TYR A 132 6.69 -15.30 -23.29
C TYR A 132 6.92 -14.42 -22.05
N VAL A 133 6.17 -13.34 -21.94
CA VAL A 133 6.21 -12.42 -20.78
C VAL A 133 5.20 -12.86 -19.75
N HIS A 134 5.62 -13.08 -18.51
CA HIS A 134 4.74 -13.59 -17.47
C HIS A 134 5.06 -13.06 -16.08
N CYS A 135 4.04 -13.03 -15.24
CA CYS A 135 4.14 -12.95 -13.78
C CYS A 135 3.44 -14.16 -13.16
N TRP A 136 3.00 -14.09 -11.89
CA TRP A 136 2.26 -15.20 -11.29
C TRP A 136 0.88 -15.41 -11.94
N GLY A 137 0.02 -14.38 -11.90
CA GLY A 137 -1.36 -14.48 -12.40
C GLY A 137 -1.54 -14.18 -13.89
N GLY A 138 -0.61 -13.43 -14.50
CA GLY A 138 -0.69 -12.95 -15.88
C GLY A 138 -1.62 -11.72 -16.05
N PHE A 139 -1.92 -11.00 -14.95
CA PHE A 139 -2.85 -9.85 -14.95
C PHE A 139 -2.15 -8.53 -14.67
N GLY A 140 -1.61 -8.34 -13.44
CA GLY A 140 -1.04 -7.08 -12.96
C GLY A 140 0.26 -6.73 -13.66
N ARG A 141 1.39 -7.26 -13.18
CA ARG A 141 2.75 -7.00 -13.70
C ARG A 141 2.85 -7.26 -15.20
N THR A 142 2.34 -8.39 -15.68
CA THR A 142 2.32 -8.73 -17.11
C THR A 142 1.53 -7.72 -17.93
N GLY A 143 0.32 -7.36 -17.49
CA GLY A 143 -0.52 -6.38 -18.18
C GLY A 143 0.12 -4.99 -18.22
N THR A 144 0.84 -4.60 -17.16
CA THR A 144 1.57 -3.33 -17.10
C THR A 144 2.69 -3.28 -18.12
N VAL A 145 3.54 -4.32 -18.18
CA VAL A 145 4.63 -4.40 -19.18
C VAL A 145 4.08 -4.39 -20.61
N ILE A 146 3.05 -5.20 -20.88
CA ILE A 146 2.43 -5.24 -22.21
C ILE A 146 1.77 -3.90 -22.57
N GLY A 147 1.11 -3.25 -21.63
CA GLY A 147 0.51 -1.93 -21.85
C GLY A 147 1.56 -0.86 -22.22
N CYS A 148 2.69 -0.81 -21.49
CA CYS A 148 3.79 0.09 -21.78
C CYS A 148 4.45 -0.25 -23.15
N TRP A 149 4.62 -1.54 -23.46
CA TRP A 149 5.14 -1.99 -24.76
C TRP A 149 4.23 -1.54 -25.92
N LEU A 150 2.90 -1.70 -25.77
CA LEU A 150 1.94 -1.23 -26.77
C LEU A 150 1.98 0.29 -26.97
N ARG A 151 2.20 1.04 -25.87
CA ARG A 151 2.37 2.50 -25.92
C ARG A 151 3.67 2.90 -26.61
N ARG A 152 4.79 2.27 -26.28
CA ARG A 152 6.11 2.49 -26.88
C ARG A 152 6.05 2.35 -28.42
N HIS A 153 5.41 1.29 -28.89
CA HIS A 153 5.31 1.00 -30.32
C HIS A 153 4.12 1.68 -31.02
N GLY A 154 3.41 2.57 -30.34
CA GLY A 154 2.32 3.37 -30.92
C GLY A 154 1.08 2.56 -31.36
N TYR A 155 0.89 1.35 -30.78
CA TYR A 155 -0.31 0.55 -31.05
C TYR A 155 -1.54 1.09 -30.34
N ALA A 156 -1.36 1.83 -29.25
CA ALA A 156 -2.44 2.43 -28.48
C ALA A 156 -2.08 3.84 -27.99
N ALA A 157 -3.09 4.72 -27.92
CA ALA A 157 -3.00 6.00 -27.22
C ALA A 157 -3.29 5.81 -25.73
N ALA A 158 -3.04 6.84 -24.93
CA ALA A 158 -3.25 6.84 -23.47
C ALA A 158 -4.66 6.41 -23.04
N ASP A 159 -5.67 6.86 -23.76
CA ASP A 159 -7.08 6.62 -23.48
C ASP A 159 -7.61 5.27 -24.02
N THR A 160 -6.85 4.56 -24.84
CA THR A 160 -7.26 3.31 -25.48
C THR A 160 -6.40 2.11 -25.11
N VAL A 161 -5.26 2.30 -24.44
CA VAL A 161 -4.33 1.20 -24.10
C VAL A 161 -4.95 0.16 -23.19
N GLN A 162 -5.71 0.58 -22.19
CA GLN A 162 -6.40 -0.33 -21.28
C GLN A 162 -7.36 -1.26 -22.02
N GLU A 163 -8.19 -0.71 -22.90
CA GLU A 163 -9.12 -1.49 -23.70
C GLU A 163 -8.40 -2.47 -24.64
N LEU A 164 -7.26 -2.06 -25.22
CA LEU A 164 -6.49 -2.93 -26.09
C LEU A 164 -5.88 -4.10 -25.32
N VAL A 165 -5.29 -3.86 -24.14
CA VAL A 165 -4.76 -4.93 -23.28
C VAL A 165 -5.87 -5.92 -22.89
N ASP A 166 -7.04 -5.42 -22.49
CA ASP A 166 -8.19 -6.26 -22.12
C ASP A 166 -8.67 -7.13 -23.30
N ARG A 167 -8.73 -6.56 -24.53
CA ARG A 167 -9.12 -7.30 -25.74
C ARG A 167 -8.14 -8.40 -26.13
N LEU A 168 -6.84 -8.09 -26.11
CA LEU A 168 -5.80 -9.09 -26.42
C LEU A 168 -5.87 -10.24 -25.40
N ARG A 169 -6.07 -9.90 -24.14
CA ARG A 169 -6.13 -10.85 -23.03
C ARG A 169 -7.33 -11.80 -23.08
N LEU A 170 -8.40 -11.48 -23.80
CA LEU A 170 -9.50 -12.43 -24.04
C LEU A 170 -9.04 -13.77 -24.65
N GLY A 171 -7.84 -13.82 -25.23
CA GLY A 171 -7.18 -15.04 -25.69
C GLY A 171 -6.76 -16.02 -24.58
N ALA A 172 -6.63 -15.54 -23.32
CA ALA A 172 -6.45 -16.40 -22.16
C ALA A 172 -7.83 -16.88 -21.67
N VAL A 173 -8.18 -18.12 -21.95
CA VAL A 173 -9.51 -18.69 -21.68
C VAL A 173 -9.87 -18.70 -20.19
N ASP A 174 -8.87 -18.90 -19.32
CA ASP A 174 -9.06 -18.84 -17.87
C ASP A 174 -8.84 -17.40 -17.36
N GLY A 175 -9.79 -16.90 -16.58
CA GLY A 175 -9.75 -15.58 -15.98
C GLY A 175 -10.15 -14.43 -16.89
N GLN A 176 -10.92 -14.68 -17.96
CA GLN A 176 -11.40 -13.66 -18.91
C GLN A 176 -12.17 -12.49 -18.28
N HIS A 177 -12.74 -12.66 -17.08
CA HIS A 177 -13.56 -11.65 -16.40
C HIS A 177 -12.75 -10.66 -15.57
N ARG A 178 -11.44 -10.84 -15.47
CA ARG A 178 -10.55 -9.91 -14.75
C ARG A 178 -9.94 -8.93 -15.73
N GLY A 179 -10.01 -7.63 -15.44
CA GLY A 179 -9.29 -6.60 -16.19
C GLY A 179 -7.78 -6.76 -16.02
N SER A 180 -7.01 -6.25 -16.98
CA SER A 180 -5.54 -6.29 -16.98
C SER A 180 -4.98 -4.97 -17.51
N PRO A 181 -4.11 -4.28 -16.78
CA PRO A 181 -3.61 -4.61 -15.43
C PRO A 181 -4.70 -4.64 -14.37
N GLU A 182 -4.49 -5.40 -13.29
CA GLU A 182 -5.51 -5.56 -12.26
C GLU A 182 -5.61 -4.36 -11.31
N MET A 183 -4.48 -3.70 -10.98
CA MET A 183 -4.44 -2.58 -10.05
C MET A 183 -4.71 -1.23 -10.72
N PRO A 184 -5.46 -0.31 -10.06
CA PRO A 184 -5.70 1.03 -10.60
C PRO A 184 -4.40 1.81 -10.88
N ALA A 185 -3.38 1.68 -10.03
CA ALA A 185 -2.07 2.30 -10.22
C ALA A 185 -1.37 1.79 -11.49
N GLN A 186 -1.43 0.48 -11.75
CA GLN A 186 -0.88 -0.12 -12.96
C GLN A 186 -1.61 0.38 -14.22
N ARG A 187 -2.92 0.58 -14.15
CA ARG A 187 -3.72 1.16 -15.24
C ARG A 187 -3.36 2.61 -15.50
N ARG A 188 -3.16 3.41 -14.45
CA ARG A 188 -2.65 4.79 -14.59
C ARG A 188 -1.26 4.79 -15.21
N PHE A 189 -0.36 3.93 -14.75
CA PHE A 189 1.01 3.84 -15.24
C PHE A 189 1.07 3.60 -16.75
N ILE A 190 0.29 2.66 -17.31
CA ILE A 190 0.23 2.43 -18.76
C ILE A 190 -0.43 3.58 -19.52
N LYS A 191 -1.41 4.25 -18.91
CA LYS A 191 -2.07 5.42 -19.49
C LYS A 191 -1.11 6.59 -19.61
N ASP A 192 -0.35 6.87 -18.54
CA ASP A 192 0.54 8.03 -18.42
C ASP A 192 1.96 7.72 -18.93
N TRP A 193 2.17 6.52 -19.50
CA TRP A 193 3.47 6.05 -19.95
C TRP A 193 4.14 6.99 -20.95
N THR A 194 5.34 7.47 -20.62
CA THR A 194 6.27 8.20 -21.48
C THR A 194 7.69 7.75 -21.16
N GLU A 195 8.56 7.64 -22.19
CA GLU A 195 9.97 7.22 -22.04
C GLU A 195 10.93 8.39 -21.86
N ASP A 196 10.41 9.57 -21.55
CA ASP A 196 11.24 10.76 -21.38
C ASP A 196 12.08 10.65 -20.09
N VAL A 197 13.11 9.81 -20.17
CA VAL A 197 14.23 9.75 -19.21
C VAL A 197 15.25 10.86 -19.50
N GLY A 198 14.80 11.99 -20.04
CA GLY A 198 15.63 13.18 -20.14
C GLY A 198 16.13 13.51 -18.74
N GLY A 199 17.46 13.35 -18.55
CA GLY A 199 18.15 13.49 -17.28
C GLY A 199 17.69 14.68 -16.49
N GLN A 200 16.60 14.51 -15.78
CA GLN A 200 16.21 15.43 -14.72
C GLN A 200 16.91 14.96 -13.46
N PRO A 201 17.66 15.88 -12.81
CA PRO A 201 17.72 15.80 -11.36
C PRO A 201 16.28 15.70 -10.88
N ASP A 202 16.05 14.99 -9.77
CA ASP A 202 14.73 14.87 -9.13
C ASP A 202 13.90 16.12 -9.46
N PRO A 203 12.69 15.98 -10.03
CA PRO A 203 11.94 17.14 -10.47
C PRO A 203 11.92 18.14 -9.32
N PRO A 204 12.24 19.41 -9.57
CA PRO A 204 11.97 20.41 -8.56
C PRO A 204 10.49 20.23 -8.22
N VAL A 205 10.18 20.21 -6.94
CA VAL A 205 8.81 20.17 -6.43
C VAL A 205 8.16 21.51 -6.81
N ASP A 206 7.79 21.65 -8.08
CA ASP A 206 7.14 22.85 -8.59
C ASP A 206 6.21 22.45 -9.74
N GLY A 207 4.94 22.39 -9.41
CA GLY A 207 3.86 22.06 -10.34
C GLY A 207 2.80 21.14 -9.75
N SER A 208 2.91 20.71 -8.47
CA SER A 208 1.83 19.99 -7.81
C SER A 208 0.61 20.92 -7.70
N THR A 209 -0.52 20.46 -8.24
CA THR A 209 -1.84 21.10 -8.05
C THR A 209 -2.37 20.91 -6.63
N HIS A 210 -1.53 20.34 -5.72
CA HIS A 210 -1.88 20.10 -4.33
C HIS A 210 -1.62 21.33 -3.47
N PRO A 211 -2.42 21.57 -2.45
CA PRO A 211 -2.19 22.66 -1.51
C PRO A 211 -0.90 22.38 -0.73
N GLN A 212 0.23 22.87 -1.24
CA GLN A 212 1.47 22.90 -0.47
C GLN A 212 1.36 24.00 0.57
N ALA A 213 1.38 23.62 1.84
CA ALA A 213 1.47 24.57 2.92
C ALA A 213 2.89 25.14 3.00
N SER A 214 3.00 26.46 3.15
CA SER A 214 4.28 27.11 3.44
C SER A 214 4.58 26.98 4.93
N SER A 215 5.84 26.86 5.34
CA SER A 215 6.21 26.93 6.76
C SER A 215 5.69 28.20 7.46
N ALA A 216 5.42 29.27 6.69
CA ALA A 216 4.81 30.49 7.20
C ALA A 216 3.31 30.33 7.56
N ASP A 217 2.65 29.29 7.04
CA ASP A 217 1.23 29.00 7.30
C ASP A 217 1.06 28.04 8.48
N ARG A 218 2.16 27.50 9.02
CA ARG A 218 2.13 26.55 10.13
C ARG A 218 1.59 27.23 11.39
N VAL A 219 0.46 26.72 11.89
CA VAL A 219 -0.14 27.17 13.14
C VAL A 219 0.68 26.64 14.31
N VAL A 220 1.07 27.51 15.22
CA VAL A 220 1.75 27.11 16.46
C VAL A 220 0.67 26.76 17.49
N HIS A 221 0.51 25.49 17.76
CA HIS A 221 -0.32 24.98 18.85
C HIS A 221 0.51 24.86 20.12
N GLU A 222 -0.12 24.94 21.29
CA GLU A 222 0.55 24.81 22.59
C GLU A 222 -0.10 23.75 23.49
N GLY A 223 0.70 23.13 24.32
CA GLY A 223 0.24 22.24 25.38
C GLY A 223 -0.57 21.04 24.86
N VAL A 224 -1.77 20.86 25.39
CA VAL A 224 -2.64 19.73 25.04
C VAL A 224 -3.10 19.80 23.58
N THR A 225 -3.39 21.00 23.07
CA THR A 225 -3.82 21.18 21.68
C THR A 225 -2.73 20.77 20.69
N ASP A 226 -1.47 21.13 20.96
CA ASP A 226 -0.33 20.69 20.14
C ASP A 226 -0.24 19.15 20.08
N ARG A 227 -0.49 18.48 21.20
CA ARG A 227 -0.48 17.01 21.28
C ARG A 227 -1.69 16.34 20.62
N ILE A 228 -2.87 16.97 20.70
CA ILE A 228 -4.07 16.52 19.97
C ILE A 228 -3.82 16.54 18.46
N VAL A 229 -3.38 17.70 17.97
CA VAL A 229 -3.03 17.86 16.55
C VAL A 229 -1.87 16.93 16.18
N GLY A 230 -0.88 16.84 17.07
CA GLY A 230 0.29 15.97 16.88
C GLY A 230 -0.09 14.49 16.74
N ALA A 231 -1.07 13.99 17.47
CA ALA A 231 -1.53 12.60 17.35
C ALA A 231 -2.05 12.31 15.94
N VAL A 232 -2.87 13.19 15.38
CA VAL A 232 -3.43 13.02 14.03
C VAL A 232 -2.35 13.22 12.97
N LEU A 233 -1.56 14.30 13.07
CA LEU A 233 -0.49 14.57 12.11
C LEU A 233 0.63 13.53 12.16
N GLY A 234 1.00 13.05 13.34
CA GLY A 234 2.02 12.01 13.49
C GLY A 234 1.57 10.70 12.85
N SER A 235 0.28 10.34 13.00
CA SER A 235 -0.32 9.18 12.32
C SER A 235 -0.27 9.34 10.80
N ALA A 236 -0.73 10.48 10.27
CA ALA A 236 -0.72 10.76 8.85
C ALA A 236 0.72 10.88 8.28
N ALA A 237 1.66 11.41 9.06
CA ALA A 237 3.07 11.47 8.67
C ALA A 237 3.71 10.08 8.60
N GLY A 238 3.36 9.18 9.54
CA GLY A 238 3.79 7.79 9.52
C GLY A 238 3.27 7.05 8.29
N ASP A 239 1.96 7.16 8.03
CA ASP A 239 1.27 6.63 6.87
C ASP A 239 1.96 7.09 5.56
N ALA A 240 2.02 8.40 5.31
CA ALA A 240 2.64 8.97 4.10
C ALA A 240 4.15 8.64 3.96
N LEU A 241 4.87 8.47 5.08
CA LEU A 241 6.28 8.07 5.07
C LEU A 241 6.42 6.60 4.65
N GLY A 242 5.53 5.74 5.17
CA GLY A 242 5.53 4.30 4.91
C GLY A 242 4.99 3.94 3.53
N ALA A 243 3.99 4.66 3.01
CA ALA A 243 3.25 4.37 1.78
C ALA A 243 4.11 3.97 0.56
N GLY A 244 5.24 4.64 0.36
CA GLY A 244 6.15 4.33 -0.72
C GLY A 244 7.03 3.10 -0.50
N TYR A 245 7.01 2.49 0.68
CA TYR A 245 7.83 1.32 1.06
C TYR A 245 7.01 0.08 1.35
N GLU A 246 5.69 0.18 1.32
CA GLU A 246 4.76 -0.92 1.60
C GLU A 246 5.09 -2.16 0.78
N PHE A 247 5.04 -3.32 1.44
CA PHE A 247 5.47 -4.64 0.93
C PHE A 247 6.93 -4.72 0.49
N THR A 248 7.78 -3.81 0.98
CA THR A 248 9.23 -3.87 0.76
C THR A 248 10.00 -3.95 2.08
N TYR A 249 11.29 -4.28 2.00
CA TYR A 249 12.19 -4.33 3.15
C TYR A 249 13.35 -3.38 2.89
N PRO A 250 13.26 -2.10 3.29
CA PRO A 250 14.31 -1.12 3.07
C PRO A 250 15.61 -1.56 3.75
N GLY A 251 16.70 -1.56 2.98
CA GLY A 251 18.02 -1.89 3.54
C GLY A 251 18.46 -0.91 4.65
N PRO A 252 19.43 -1.30 5.49
CA PRO A 252 19.88 -0.48 6.62
C PRO A 252 20.42 0.90 6.21
N ASP A 253 20.97 1.00 5.00
CA ASP A 253 21.53 2.24 4.45
C ASP A 253 20.50 3.03 3.59
N ALA A 254 19.29 2.54 3.45
CA ALA A 254 18.25 3.23 2.69
C ALA A 254 17.89 4.57 3.36
N HIS A 255 17.86 5.64 2.59
CA HIS A 255 17.36 6.93 3.09
C HIS A 255 15.84 6.92 3.07
N ILE A 256 15.23 6.80 4.26
CA ILE A 256 13.77 6.79 4.40
C ILE A 256 13.25 8.22 4.31
N ARG A 257 12.35 8.47 3.34
CA ARG A 257 11.71 9.76 3.07
C ARG A 257 10.31 9.55 2.48
N MET A 258 9.49 10.56 2.47
CA MET A 258 8.18 10.55 1.80
C MET A 258 8.37 10.57 0.27
N LYS A 259 8.80 9.43 -0.29
CA LYS A 259 9.15 9.32 -1.72
C LYS A 259 7.94 9.07 -2.62
N GLY A 260 6.80 8.65 -2.04
CA GLY A 260 5.68 8.14 -2.81
C GLY A 260 6.01 6.84 -3.57
N GLY A 261 5.23 6.52 -4.59
CA GLY A 261 5.38 5.27 -5.37
C GLY A 261 4.72 4.09 -4.67
N GLY A 262 5.46 3.00 -4.48
CA GLY A 262 4.90 1.77 -3.91
C GLY A 262 3.92 1.07 -4.83
N GLY A 263 3.21 0.05 -4.31
CA GLY A 263 2.27 -0.79 -5.04
C GLY A 263 1.07 -0.03 -5.64
N PHE A 264 0.68 1.07 -5.02
CA PHE A 264 -0.50 1.86 -5.41
C PHE A 264 -0.16 3.16 -6.13
N GLY A 265 1.13 3.52 -6.23
CA GLY A 265 1.59 4.70 -6.98
C GLY A 265 1.25 6.02 -6.28
N TRP A 266 1.39 6.05 -4.95
CA TRP A 266 1.17 7.23 -4.13
C TRP A 266 2.06 8.41 -4.55
N GLU A 267 1.57 9.63 -4.40
CA GLU A 267 2.41 10.82 -4.56
C GLU A 267 3.33 11.02 -3.35
N PRO A 268 4.48 11.72 -3.50
CA PRO A 268 5.32 12.04 -2.36
C PRO A 268 4.56 12.84 -1.28
N GLY A 269 4.42 12.26 -0.09
CA GLY A 269 3.65 12.85 1.02
C GLY A 269 2.15 12.50 1.01
N GLU A 270 1.68 11.72 0.05
CA GLU A 270 0.29 11.25 0.02
C GLU A 270 0.08 10.14 1.05
N TRP A 271 -0.97 10.30 1.89
CA TRP A 271 -1.43 9.27 2.81
C TRP A 271 -2.36 8.24 2.14
N THR A 272 -2.53 7.09 2.78
CA THR A 272 -3.24 5.92 2.29
C THR A 272 -4.64 5.75 2.94
N ASP A 273 -5.19 4.53 2.90
CA ASP A 273 -6.44 4.19 3.56
C ASP A 273 -6.38 4.34 5.09
N ASP A 274 -5.21 4.22 5.72
CA ASP A 274 -5.01 4.48 7.15
C ASP A 274 -5.55 5.85 7.58
N THR A 275 -5.04 6.90 6.96
CA THR A 275 -5.47 8.28 7.25
C THR A 275 -6.86 8.57 6.69
N GLN A 276 -7.22 8.04 5.51
CA GLN A 276 -8.57 8.20 4.95
C GLN A 276 -9.64 7.67 5.90
N MET A 277 -9.42 6.50 6.50
CA MET A 277 -10.33 5.91 7.46
C MET A 277 -10.28 6.60 8.83
N ALA A 278 -9.12 7.14 9.24
CA ALA A 278 -9.03 8.00 10.41
C ALA A 278 -9.84 9.30 10.24
N ILE A 279 -9.77 9.94 9.08
CA ILE A 279 -10.61 11.11 8.72
C ILE A 279 -12.10 10.75 8.79
N ALA A 280 -12.49 9.56 8.36
CA ALA A 280 -13.89 9.12 8.44
C ALA A 280 -14.41 9.04 9.89
N ILE A 281 -13.52 8.81 10.87
CA ILE A 281 -13.83 8.87 12.31
C ILE A 281 -13.86 10.34 12.77
N LEU A 282 -12.88 11.16 12.39
CA LEU A 282 -12.85 12.60 12.70
C LEU A 282 -14.11 13.31 12.20
N ASP A 283 -14.56 13.02 10.98
CA ASP A 283 -15.77 13.59 10.39
C ASP A 283 -17.08 13.21 11.15
N ALA A 284 -17.03 12.18 12.00
CA ALA A 284 -18.10 11.74 12.85
C ALA A 284 -17.93 12.16 14.33
N SER A 285 -16.92 13.01 14.60
CA SER A 285 -16.59 13.51 15.94
C SER A 285 -16.82 15.01 16.00
N ASP A 286 -17.40 15.51 17.11
CA ASP A 286 -17.62 16.94 17.33
C ASP A 286 -17.58 17.23 18.84
N GLY A 287 -16.62 18.07 19.26
CA GLY A 287 -16.51 18.56 20.62
C GLY A 287 -16.43 17.47 21.70
N GLY A 288 -15.80 16.35 21.41
CA GLY A 288 -15.67 15.21 22.31
C GLY A 288 -16.80 14.19 22.22
N GLU A 289 -17.77 14.38 21.33
CA GLU A 289 -18.79 13.38 21.02
C GLU A 289 -18.41 12.56 19.80
N LEU A 290 -18.81 11.29 19.75
CA LEU A 290 -18.57 10.38 18.63
C LEU A 290 -19.87 9.71 18.21
N ASP A 291 -20.30 9.94 16.98
CA ASP A 291 -21.46 9.28 16.38
C ASP A 291 -21.04 7.99 15.66
N LEU A 292 -21.27 6.84 16.28
CA LEU A 292 -20.88 5.54 15.77
C LEU A 292 -21.62 5.17 14.46
N ASP A 293 -22.88 5.58 14.32
CA ASP A 293 -23.66 5.34 13.10
C ASP A 293 -23.11 6.19 11.94
N ALA A 294 -22.69 7.41 12.23
CA ALA A 294 -21.99 8.26 11.26
C ALA A 294 -20.63 7.66 10.86
N VAL A 295 -19.85 7.09 11.80
CA VAL A 295 -18.59 6.38 11.47
C VAL A 295 -18.86 5.22 10.52
N ALA A 296 -19.87 4.39 10.80
CA ALA A 296 -20.25 3.26 9.95
C ALA A 296 -20.65 3.74 8.53
N GLY A 297 -21.48 4.79 8.45
CA GLY A 297 -21.88 5.42 7.20
C GLY A 297 -20.69 5.98 6.41
N ASN A 298 -19.75 6.62 7.10
CA ASN A 298 -18.53 7.17 6.49
C ASN A 298 -17.62 6.07 5.94
N PHE A 299 -17.48 4.93 6.63
CA PHE A 299 -16.70 3.78 6.15
C PHE A 299 -17.32 3.18 4.88
N LEU A 300 -18.63 3.01 4.84
CA LEU A 300 -19.32 2.53 3.64
C LEU A 300 -19.21 3.51 2.47
N ALA A 301 -19.32 4.81 2.73
CA ALA A 301 -19.17 5.83 1.70
C ALA A 301 -17.72 5.92 1.19
N TRP A 302 -16.71 5.70 2.07
CA TRP A 302 -15.31 5.57 1.68
C TRP A 302 -15.11 4.35 0.78
N PHE A 303 -15.61 3.19 1.17
CA PHE A 303 -15.50 1.96 0.37
C PHE A 303 -16.21 2.09 -0.99
N ALA A 304 -17.39 2.71 -1.02
CA ALA A 304 -18.15 2.97 -2.26
C ALA A 304 -17.41 3.91 -3.23
N SER A 305 -16.46 4.71 -2.74
CA SER A 305 -15.60 5.55 -3.59
C SER A 305 -14.52 4.75 -4.33
N MET A 306 -14.41 3.44 -4.09
CA MET A 306 -13.41 2.55 -4.68
C MET A 306 -11.99 3.04 -4.45
N PRO A 307 -11.54 3.18 -3.18
CA PRO A 307 -10.18 3.60 -2.88
C PRO A 307 -9.16 2.63 -3.51
N PRO A 308 -7.97 3.11 -3.87
CA PRO A 308 -6.95 2.29 -4.53
C PRO A 308 -6.42 1.17 -3.63
N ASP A 309 -6.42 1.41 -2.32
CA ASP A 309 -6.02 0.47 -1.29
C ASP A 309 -7.18 0.14 -0.37
N VAL A 310 -7.39 -1.14 -0.12
CA VAL A 310 -8.40 -1.66 0.80
C VAL A 310 -7.92 -2.98 1.38
N GLY A 311 -7.66 -3.01 2.67
CA GLY A 311 -7.32 -4.25 3.35
C GLY A 311 -8.35 -5.36 3.13
N ILE A 312 -7.89 -6.61 2.97
CA ILE A 312 -8.72 -7.78 2.59
C ILE A 312 -9.93 -7.94 3.53
N GLN A 313 -9.72 -7.85 4.84
CA GLN A 313 -10.80 -8.00 5.83
C GLN A 313 -11.77 -6.81 5.77
N THR A 314 -11.25 -5.60 5.72
CA THR A 314 -12.03 -4.36 5.58
C THR A 314 -12.93 -4.42 4.35
N GLY A 315 -12.36 -4.76 3.19
CA GLY A 315 -13.11 -4.89 1.93
C GLY A 315 -14.17 -5.99 1.97
N ALA A 316 -13.89 -7.13 2.61
CA ALA A 316 -14.86 -8.21 2.74
C ALA A 316 -16.07 -7.82 3.61
N VAL A 317 -15.83 -7.14 4.73
CA VAL A 317 -16.90 -6.72 5.65
C VAL A 317 -17.72 -5.58 5.04
N LEU A 318 -17.06 -4.52 4.54
CA LEU A 318 -17.76 -3.38 3.92
C LEU A 318 -18.53 -3.79 2.66
N GLY A 319 -17.94 -4.69 1.85
CA GLY A 319 -18.59 -5.20 0.63
C GLY A 319 -19.81 -6.09 0.89
N ALA A 320 -19.91 -6.69 2.07
CA ALA A 320 -21.07 -7.49 2.49
C ALA A 320 -22.17 -6.64 3.14
N THR A 321 -21.88 -5.38 3.50
CA THR A 321 -22.79 -4.51 4.26
C THR A 321 -23.53 -3.56 3.32
N VAL A 322 -24.86 -3.43 3.51
CA VAL A 322 -25.71 -2.51 2.76
C VAL A 322 -26.16 -1.34 3.64
N ASP A 323 -26.59 -1.64 4.87
CA ASP A 323 -27.06 -0.64 5.84
C ASP A 323 -25.96 -0.40 6.89
N PRO A 324 -25.58 0.85 7.19
CA PRO A 324 -24.60 1.15 8.24
C PRO A 324 -24.91 0.48 9.59
N ALA A 325 -26.18 0.35 9.94
CA ALA A 325 -26.61 -0.30 11.17
C ALA A 325 -26.25 -1.79 11.28
N ASP A 326 -26.01 -2.46 10.13
CA ASP A 326 -25.68 -3.88 10.07
C ASP A 326 -24.15 -4.13 10.07
N LEU A 327 -23.33 -3.08 10.01
CA LEU A 327 -21.88 -3.20 9.78
C LEU A 327 -21.19 -4.07 10.85
N ALA A 328 -21.47 -3.83 12.14
CA ALA A 328 -20.90 -4.63 13.23
C ALA A 328 -21.38 -6.09 13.21
N ALA A 329 -22.60 -6.35 12.76
CA ALA A 329 -23.12 -7.71 12.57
C ALA A 329 -22.38 -8.42 11.43
N CYS A 330 -22.16 -7.75 10.28
CA CYS A 330 -21.38 -8.28 9.17
C CYS A 330 -19.93 -8.59 9.58
N ALA A 331 -19.30 -7.75 10.41
CA ALA A 331 -17.98 -8.02 10.97
C ALA A 331 -17.95 -9.26 11.88
N THR A 332 -19.00 -9.46 12.66
CA THR A 332 -19.18 -10.64 13.52
C THR A 332 -19.38 -11.90 12.68
N ASP A 333 -20.19 -11.86 11.63
CA ASP A 333 -20.42 -12.96 10.70
C ASP A 333 -19.14 -13.32 9.93
N TYR A 334 -18.36 -12.31 9.51
CA TYR A 334 -17.05 -12.54 8.91
C TYR A 334 -16.12 -13.30 9.87
N LEU A 335 -16.03 -12.86 11.13
CA LEU A 335 -15.25 -13.55 12.16
C LEU A 335 -15.75 -14.99 12.37
N GLY A 336 -17.06 -15.23 12.37
CA GLY A 336 -17.66 -16.57 12.51
C GLY A 336 -17.19 -17.55 11.42
N THR A 337 -16.92 -17.04 10.21
CA THR A 337 -16.42 -17.83 9.07
C THR A 337 -14.89 -17.82 8.94
N HIS A 338 -14.22 -16.84 9.56
CA HIS A 338 -12.77 -16.63 9.52
C HIS A 338 -12.20 -16.39 10.93
N PRO A 339 -12.29 -17.37 11.85
CA PRO A 339 -12.00 -17.16 13.28
C PRO A 339 -10.56 -16.78 13.59
N ASP A 340 -9.61 -17.07 12.69
CA ASP A 340 -8.19 -16.77 12.85
C ASP A 340 -7.76 -15.45 12.18
N LYS A 341 -8.71 -14.72 11.56
CA LYS A 341 -8.39 -13.45 10.89
C LYS A 341 -8.51 -12.27 11.85
N ALA A 342 -7.40 -11.60 12.06
CA ALA A 342 -7.28 -10.43 12.93
C ALA A 342 -6.34 -9.40 12.25
N GLY A 343 -6.83 -8.80 11.16
CA GLY A 343 -6.09 -7.76 10.44
C GLY A 343 -5.83 -6.50 11.29
N ASN A 344 -4.85 -5.71 10.89
CA ASN A 344 -4.45 -4.47 11.56
C ASN A 344 -5.30 -3.24 11.18
N GLY A 345 -6.17 -3.34 10.17
CA GLY A 345 -6.98 -2.24 9.65
C GLY A 345 -7.93 -1.57 10.65
N GLY A 346 -8.23 -2.21 11.79
CA GLY A 346 -8.93 -1.56 12.91
C GLY A 346 -8.01 -0.66 13.74
N LEU A 347 -6.73 -1.04 13.89
CA LEU A 347 -5.76 -0.33 14.72
C LEU A 347 -5.14 0.88 14.00
N MET A 348 -4.84 0.77 12.72
CA MET A 348 -4.20 1.80 11.90
C MET A 348 -4.92 3.15 11.97
N ARG A 349 -6.23 3.14 11.92
CA ARG A 349 -7.13 4.30 11.87
C ARG A 349 -7.64 4.78 13.24
N ASN A 350 -7.22 4.14 14.34
CA ASN A 350 -7.86 4.27 15.64
C ASN A 350 -7.44 5.52 16.44
N THR A 351 -6.40 6.23 16.00
CA THR A 351 -5.86 7.43 16.67
C THR A 351 -6.94 8.46 17.06
N PRO A 352 -7.90 8.86 16.20
CA PRO A 352 -8.92 9.84 16.55
C PRO A 352 -9.81 9.42 17.71
N VAL A 353 -10.07 8.13 17.89
CA VAL A 353 -10.94 7.62 18.96
C VAL A 353 -10.43 8.02 20.35
N ALA A 354 -9.11 8.03 20.52
CA ALA A 354 -8.47 8.44 21.77
C ALA A 354 -8.75 9.92 22.13
N LEU A 355 -9.00 10.75 21.13
CA LEU A 355 -9.17 12.20 21.27
C LEU A 355 -10.60 12.58 21.65
N THR A 356 -11.58 11.74 21.37
CA THR A 356 -13.01 12.03 21.58
C THR A 356 -13.44 12.04 23.04
N ALA A 357 -12.60 11.56 23.97
CA ALA A 357 -12.93 11.53 25.40
C ALA A 357 -11.67 11.64 26.29
N LEU A 358 -10.87 12.69 26.11
CA LEU A 358 -9.57 12.85 26.79
C LEU A 358 -9.63 12.79 28.31
N GLY A 359 -10.74 13.18 28.92
CA GLY A 359 -10.94 13.16 30.37
C GLY A 359 -11.51 11.87 30.95
N ASP A 360 -11.91 10.90 30.09
CA ASP A 360 -12.67 9.70 30.53
C ASP A 360 -12.07 8.44 29.84
N ARG A 361 -11.31 7.67 30.63
CA ARG A 361 -10.67 6.43 30.16
C ARG A 361 -11.67 5.32 29.85
N ASP A 362 -12.76 5.24 30.63
CA ASP A 362 -13.79 4.22 30.43
C ASP A 362 -14.50 4.45 29.10
N LEU A 363 -14.81 5.71 28.79
CA LEU A 363 -15.45 6.09 27.52
C LEU A 363 -14.52 5.90 26.33
N VAL A 364 -13.22 6.22 26.44
CA VAL A 364 -12.24 5.92 25.36
C VAL A 364 -12.17 4.42 25.10
N ALA A 365 -12.11 3.59 26.15
CA ALA A 365 -12.07 2.14 25.99
C ALA A 365 -13.35 1.59 25.34
N GLU A 366 -14.52 2.11 25.73
CA GLU A 366 -15.82 1.75 25.14
C GLU A 366 -15.86 2.12 23.65
N ARG A 367 -15.51 3.35 23.30
CA ARG A 367 -15.47 3.84 21.91
C ARG A 367 -14.48 3.07 21.05
N ALA A 368 -13.28 2.76 21.58
CA ALA A 368 -12.27 1.96 20.87
C ALA A 368 -12.79 0.56 20.56
N LYS A 369 -13.48 -0.10 21.51
CA LYS A 369 -14.15 -1.40 21.28
C LYS A 369 -15.21 -1.28 20.19
N ALA A 370 -16.05 -0.25 20.25
CA ALA A 370 -17.16 -0.06 19.32
C ALA A 370 -16.68 0.19 17.89
N VAL A 371 -15.75 1.15 17.69
CA VAL A 371 -15.21 1.50 16.36
C VAL A 371 -14.42 0.34 15.75
N ALA A 372 -13.58 -0.35 16.55
CA ALA A 372 -12.85 -1.53 16.06
C ALA A 372 -13.83 -2.61 15.57
N SER A 373 -14.89 -2.88 16.33
CA SER A 373 -15.88 -3.93 16.07
C SER A 373 -16.72 -3.67 14.81
N LEU A 374 -16.75 -2.45 14.27
CA LEU A 374 -17.46 -2.15 13.02
C LEU A 374 -16.92 -2.99 11.84
N THR A 375 -15.62 -3.34 11.84
CA THR A 375 -15.01 -4.13 10.75
C THR A 375 -14.07 -5.23 11.24
N HIS A 376 -13.54 -5.12 12.47
CA HIS A 376 -12.51 -6.01 13.03
C HIS A 376 -12.96 -6.56 14.40
N ALA A 377 -13.96 -7.45 14.40
CA ALA A 377 -14.55 -7.99 15.61
C ALA A 377 -13.68 -9.04 16.34
N HIS A 378 -12.47 -9.39 15.81
CA HIS A 378 -11.60 -10.32 16.48
C HIS A 378 -11.09 -9.74 17.80
N ARG A 379 -11.08 -10.59 18.86
CA ARG A 379 -10.72 -10.16 20.23
C ARG A 379 -9.36 -9.46 20.33
N ASP A 380 -8.34 -9.91 19.56
CA ASP A 380 -7.03 -9.28 19.57
C ASP A 380 -7.06 -7.91 18.85
N SER A 381 -7.86 -7.75 17.79
CA SER A 381 -8.02 -6.45 17.10
C SER A 381 -8.68 -5.42 18.01
N VAL A 382 -9.73 -5.83 18.70
CA VAL A 382 -10.43 -4.97 19.68
C VAL A 382 -9.50 -4.62 20.85
N ALA A 383 -8.77 -5.59 21.39
CA ALA A 383 -7.83 -5.34 22.49
C ALA A 383 -6.72 -4.38 22.09
N ALA A 384 -6.10 -4.57 20.92
CA ALA A 384 -5.07 -3.68 20.39
C ALA A 384 -5.56 -2.23 20.32
N CYS A 385 -6.76 -2.01 19.77
CA CYS A 385 -7.37 -0.68 19.68
C CYS A 385 -7.58 -0.05 21.05
N VAL A 386 -8.06 -0.81 22.04
CA VAL A 386 -8.25 -0.32 23.41
C VAL A 386 -6.92 0.08 24.06
N LEU A 387 -5.91 -0.82 24.01
CA LEU A 387 -4.60 -0.55 24.61
C LEU A 387 -3.95 0.69 23.99
N TRP A 388 -4.00 0.80 22.66
CA TRP A 388 -3.37 1.89 21.94
C TRP A 388 -4.08 3.23 22.13
N SER A 389 -5.42 3.27 22.08
CA SER A 389 -6.19 4.49 22.35
C SER A 389 -5.94 5.03 23.76
N LEU A 390 -5.90 4.16 24.77
CA LEU A 390 -5.63 4.57 26.15
C LEU A 390 -4.19 5.08 26.34
N ALA A 391 -3.22 4.53 25.62
CA ALA A 391 -1.85 5.02 25.62
C ALA A 391 -1.75 6.41 24.94
N ILE A 392 -2.45 6.62 23.82
CA ILE A 392 -2.55 7.93 23.14
C ILE A 392 -3.20 8.96 24.07
N GLN A 393 -4.36 8.64 24.67
CA GLN A 393 -5.03 9.52 25.62
C GLN A 393 -4.10 9.94 26.76
N GLU A 394 -3.34 9.01 27.32
CA GLU A 394 -2.38 9.29 28.39
C GLU A 394 -1.23 10.18 27.89
N ALA A 395 -0.70 9.93 26.70
CA ALA A 395 0.35 10.74 26.11
C ALA A 395 -0.12 12.19 25.86
N VAL A 396 -1.35 12.38 25.34
CA VAL A 396 -1.96 13.71 25.14
C VAL A 396 -2.16 14.45 26.45
N THR A 397 -2.61 13.77 27.49
CA THR A 397 -2.97 14.41 28.78
C THR A 397 -1.80 14.51 29.76
N SER A 398 -0.63 13.93 29.45
CA SER A 398 0.55 14.00 30.30
C SER A 398 1.00 15.45 30.53
N SER A 399 1.28 15.80 31.77
CA SER A 399 1.47 17.21 32.17
C SER A 399 2.84 17.78 31.89
N ASP A 400 3.86 16.94 31.66
CA ASP A 400 5.23 17.41 31.45
C ASP A 400 5.88 16.76 30.22
N PRO A 401 6.19 17.58 29.18
CA PRO A 401 6.89 17.07 27.99
C PRO A 401 8.37 16.75 28.26
N VAL A 402 8.95 17.20 29.38
CA VAL A 402 10.36 17.02 29.72
C VAL A 402 10.60 15.72 30.50
N ASP A 403 9.61 15.27 31.28
CA ASP A 403 9.72 13.99 32.00
C ASP A 403 9.76 12.81 31.02
N PRO A 404 10.61 11.80 31.26
CA PRO A 404 10.62 10.59 30.46
C PRO A 404 9.24 9.94 30.42
N PHE A 405 8.66 9.79 29.24
CA PHE A 405 7.38 9.09 29.07
C PHE A 405 7.62 7.58 29.04
N ASP A 406 6.95 6.87 29.93
CA ASP A 406 7.03 5.41 30.00
C ASP A 406 6.03 4.77 29.03
N TRP A 407 6.50 4.52 27.80
CA TRP A 407 5.72 3.93 26.70
C TRP A 407 5.12 2.57 27.06
N GLU A 408 5.92 1.73 27.70
CA GLU A 408 5.51 0.40 28.16
C GLU A 408 4.39 0.49 29.20
N ALA A 409 4.60 1.30 30.23
CA ALA A 409 3.61 1.47 31.27
C ALA A 409 2.30 2.08 30.74
N ALA A 410 2.36 3.02 29.79
CA ALA A 410 1.18 3.64 29.18
C ALA A 410 0.30 2.59 28.49
N VAL A 411 0.91 1.70 27.70
CA VAL A 411 0.21 0.60 27.02
C VAL A 411 -0.31 -0.43 28.03
N ARG A 412 0.48 -0.82 29.04
CA ARG A 412 0.09 -1.83 30.05
C ARG A 412 -1.09 -1.39 30.90
N ARG A 413 -1.25 -0.09 31.15
CA ARG A 413 -2.43 0.43 31.86
C ARG A 413 -3.76 0.15 31.14
N GLY A 414 -3.72 -0.07 29.83
CA GLY A 414 -4.88 -0.50 29.05
C GLY A 414 -5.34 -1.93 29.36
N LEU A 415 -4.49 -2.77 29.96
CA LEU A 415 -4.82 -4.16 30.26
C LEU A 415 -5.99 -4.31 31.26
N GLU A 416 -6.28 -3.30 32.04
CA GLU A 416 -7.45 -3.25 32.96
C GLU A 416 -8.77 -3.19 32.21
N TYR A 417 -8.76 -2.82 30.91
CA TYR A 417 -9.94 -2.61 30.07
C TYR A 417 -10.24 -3.75 29.11
N VAL A 418 -9.44 -4.82 29.15
CA VAL A 418 -9.65 -6.03 28.36
C VAL A 418 -9.92 -7.24 29.27
N ASP A 419 -10.76 -8.17 28.80
CA ASP A 419 -11.36 -9.20 29.63
C ASP A 419 -10.78 -10.61 29.38
N GLY A 420 -11.13 -11.54 30.28
CA GLY A 420 -10.84 -12.97 30.14
C GLY A 420 -9.35 -13.29 30.30
N ASP A 421 -8.78 -13.94 29.30
CA ASP A 421 -7.34 -14.30 29.24
C ASP A 421 -6.50 -13.24 28.52
N LEU A 422 -7.14 -12.21 27.93
CA LEU A 422 -6.47 -11.15 27.18
C LEU A 422 -5.40 -10.40 27.99
N PRO A 423 -5.63 -10.02 29.27
CA PRO A 423 -4.58 -9.36 30.05
C PRO A 423 -3.30 -10.19 30.13
N THR A 424 -3.42 -11.50 30.38
CA THR A 424 -2.27 -12.40 30.45
C THR A 424 -1.60 -12.59 29.10
N ARG A 425 -2.40 -12.72 28.03
CA ARG A 425 -1.91 -12.84 26.66
C ARG A 425 -1.16 -11.58 26.23
N TRP A 426 -1.78 -10.41 26.37
CA TRP A 426 -1.21 -9.13 25.95
C TRP A 426 -0.02 -8.70 26.78
N THR A 427 0.04 -9.09 28.07
CA THR A 427 1.27 -8.90 28.87
C THR A 427 2.47 -9.54 28.19
N LYS A 428 2.36 -10.79 27.73
CA LYS A 428 3.47 -11.48 27.03
C LYS A 428 3.81 -10.83 25.69
N LEU A 429 2.79 -10.41 24.93
CA LEU A 429 3.00 -9.76 23.64
C LEU A 429 3.69 -8.40 23.79
N ILE A 430 3.38 -7.65 24.84
CA ILE A 430 4.07 -6.41 25.20
C ILE A 430 5.51 -6.72 25.64
N ASP A 431 5.73 -7.76 26.49
CA ASP A 431 7.07 -8.19 26.89
C ASP A 431 7.94 -8.49 25.67
N GLU A 432 7.41 -9.20 24.67
CA GLU A 432 8.10 -9.52 23.41
C GLU A 432 8.48 -8.27 22.61
N ALA A 433 7.59 -7.26 22.56
CA ALA A 433 7.87 -5.99 21.88
C ALA A 433 8.97 -5.18 22.61
N VAL A 434 8.93 -5.19 23.95
CA VAL A 434 9.93 -4.54 24.79
C VAL A 434 11.29 -5.22 24.67
N GLU A 435 11.31 -6.56 24.57
CA GLU A 435 12.56 -7.31 24.33
C GLU A 435 13.13 -7.01 22.93
N GLY A 436 12.29 -6.82 21.93
CA GLY A 436 12.68 -6.55 20.55
C GLY A 436 13.57 -7.61 19.91
N PRO A 437 14.36 -7.30 18.91
CA PRO A 437 14.43 -6.02 18.18
C PRO A 437 13.20 -5.81 17.27
N PRO A 438 12.96 -4.57 16.77
CA PRO A 438 11.78 -4.24 15.92
C PRO A 438 11.62 -5.13 14.68
N GLU A 439 12.70 -5.48 14.00
CA GLU A 439 12.72 -6.29 12.78
C GLU A 439 12.16 -7.72 12.99
N ARG A 440 12.05 -8.15 14.24
CA ARG A 440 11.43 -9.41 14.62
C ARG A 440 9.95 -9.47 14.25
N PHE A 441 9.30 -8.33 14.06
CA PHE A 441 7.88 -8.17 13.78
C PHE A 441 7.59 -7.78 12.33
N SER A 442 8.39 -8.29 11.39
CA SER A 442 8.32 -7.94 9.97
C SER A 442 7.14 -8.55 9.20
N THR A 443 6.37 -9.48 9.80
CA THR A 443 5.11 -9.98 9.22
C THR A 443 3.96 -9.31 9.97
N ASN A 444 3.61 -8.09 9.59
CA ASN A 444 2.83 -7.16 10.40
C ASN A 444 1.45 -6.76 9.83
N GLY A 445 0.96 -7.43 8.82
CA GLY A 445 -0.44 -7.36 8.41
C GLY A 445 -1.42 -7.94 9.43
N TRP A 446 -0.94 -8.69 10.45
CA TRP A 446 -1.71 -9.14 11.59
C TRP A 446 -1.63 -8.13 12.74
N VAL A 447 -2.79 -7.79 13.35
CA VAL A 447 -2.89 -6.72 14.35
C VAL A 447 -1.91 -6.86 15.52
N VAL A 448 -1.63 -8.10 15.97
CA VAL A 448 -0.70 -8.33 17.09
C VAL A 448 0.72 -7.93 16.71
N THR A 449 1.18 -8.40 15.55
CA THR A 449 2.53 -8.06 15.07
C THR A 449 2.66 -6.60 14.65
N ALA A 450 1.60 -5.98 14.09
CA ALA A 450 1.58 -4.53 13.83
C ALA A 450 1.73 -3.70 15.12
N PHE A 451 0.99 -4.07 16.16
CA PHE A 451 1.09 -3.45 17.48
C PHE A 451 2.50 -3.62 18.08
N GLN A 452 3.05 -4.84 18.03
CA GLN A 452 4.39 -5.14 18.53
C GLN A 452 5.47 -4.40 17.73
N ALA A 453 5.34 -4.32 16.41
CA ALA A 453 6.24 -3.58 15.53
C ALA A 453 6.27 -2.08 15.87
N ALA A 454 5.09 -1.46 16.00
CA ALA A 454 4.97 -0.05 16.35
C ALA A 454 5.54 0.25 17.75
N LEU A 455 5.20 -0.58 18.75
CA LEU A 455 5.70 -0.41 20.11
C LEU A 455 7.22 -0.62 20.20
N ALA A 456 7.74 -1.65 19.53
CA ALA A 456 9.17 -1.93 19.48
C ALA A 456 9.94 -0.80 18.78
N ALA A 457 9.43 -0.27 17.65
CA ALA A 457 10.05 0.86 16.97
C ALA A 457 10.17 2.10 17.88
N ILE A 458 9.12 2.39 18.66
CA ILE A 458 9.13 3.50 19.62
C ILE A 458 10.16 3.25 20.74
N ILE A 459 10.11 2.09 21.40
CA ILE A 459 10.93 1.82 22.60
C ILE A 459 12.40 1.66 22.27
N HIS A 460 12.75 1.04 21.14
CA HIS A 460 14.12 0.77 20.76
C HIS A 460 14.81 1.95 20.03
N THR A 461 14.06 3.02 19.73
CA THR A 461 14.65 4.25 19.20
C THR A 461 15.05 5.18 20.35
N PRO A 462 16.31 5.59 20.46
CA PRO A 462 16.73 6.51 21.51
C PRO A 462 16.05 7.89 21.37
N VAL A 463 15.64 8.46 22.51
CA VAL A 463 15.18 9.86 22.55
C VAL A 463 16.40 10.78 22.47
N PRO A 464 16.52 11.69 21.48
CA PRO A 464 17.65 12.61 21.37
C PRO A 464 17.70 13.59 22.55
N GLU A 465 18.88 13.75 23.15
CA GLU A 465 19.04 14.61 24.35
C GLU A 465 18.84 16.09 24.04
N GLU A 466 19.32 16.58 22.89
CA GLU A 466 19.27 18.00 22.50
C GLU A 466 17.92 18.40 21.93
N GLU A 467 17.24 17.47 21.23
CA GLU A 467 15.94 17.69 20.58
C GLU A 467 15.03 16.48 20.81
N PRO A 468 14.42 16.34 21.99
CA PRO A 468 13.62 15.16 22.31
C PRO A 468 12.48 14.85 21.31
N GLY A 469 11.87 15.88 20.71
CA GLY A 469 10.85 15.76 19.67
C GLY A 469 11.34 15.03 18.40
N GLY A 470 12.65 15.05 18.11
CA GLY A 470 13.26 14.31 17.01
C GLY A 470 13.06 12.79 17.12
N HIS A 471 12.72 12.28 18.31
CA HIS A 471 12.30 10.90 18.51
C HIS A 471 11.16 10.47 17.61
N LEU A 472 10.17 11.36 17.35
CA LEU A 472 9.07 11.09 16.41
C LEU A 472 9.62 10.68 15.04
N ARG A 473 10.48 11.52 14.46
CA ARG A 473 11.09 11.25 13.14
C ARG A 473 11.86 9.94 13.15
N ASP A 474 12.75 9.77 14.14
CA ASP A 474 13.69 8.65 14.17
C ASP A 474 12.96 7.31 14.40
N ALA A 475 11.92 7.29 15.24
CA ALA A 475 11.11 6.11 15.49
C ALA A 475 10.20 5.75 14.29
N LEU A 476 9.66 6.75 13.56
CA LEU A 476 8.92 6.49 12.32
C LEU A 476 9.82 5.91 11.22
N VAL A 477 11.04 6.42 11.09
CA VAL A 477 12.04 5.83 10.19
C VAL A 477 12.35 4.39 10.59
N ALA A 478 12.47 4.10 11.90
CA ALA A 478 12.68 2.74 12.39
C ALA A 478 11.47 1.84 12.09
N ALA A 479 10.23 2.33 12.24
CA ALA A 479 9.02 1.60 11.91
C ALA A 479 8.97 1.19 10.43
N VAL A 480 9.25 2.13 9.51
CA VAL A 480 9.32 1.85 8.07
C VAL A 480 10.41 0.81 7.73
N ARG A 481 11.54 0.82 8.44
CA ARG A 481 12.64 -0.14 8.21
C ARG A 481 12.30 -1.58 8.58
N ILE A 482 11.27 -1.82 9.39
CA ILE A 482 10.79 -3.17 9.70
C ILE A 482 10.36 -3.88 8.42
N GLY A 483 9.80 -3.13 7.46
CA GLY A 483 9.31 -3.67 6.20
C GLY A 483 7.89 -4.22 6.28
N ASP A 484 7.44 -4.86 5.21
CA ASP A 484 6.10 -5.41 4.98
C ASP A 484 5.04 -4.28 4.94
N ASP A 485 4.11 -4.23 5.85
CA ASP A 485 3.03 -3.23 5.96
C ASP A 485 3.55 -1.95 6.65
N THR A 486 4.34 -1.17 5.92
CA THR A 486 5.17 -0.09 6.47
C THR A 486 4.41 1.17 6.81
N ASP A 487 3.39 1.52 6.05
CA ASP A 487 2.49 2.66 6.27
C ASP A 487 1.63 2.44 7.51
N THR A 488 0.97 1.29 7.61
CA THR A 488 0.18 0.91 8.78
C THR A 488 1.00 0.92 10.07
N VAL A 489 2.17 0.27 10.10
CA VAL A 489 3.01 0.24 11.31
C VAL A 489 3.46 1.65 11.70
N ALA A 490 3.86 2.46 10.71
CA ALA A 490 4.30 3.83 10.98
C ALA A 490 3.12 4.76 11.35
N ALA A 491 1.91 4.57 10.77
CA ALA A 491 0.71 5.29 11.19
C ALA A 491 0.33 5.01 12.65
N ILE A 492 0.34 3.72 13.04
CA ILE A 492 0.10 3.31 14.43
C ILE A 492 1.11 3.97 15.37
N ALA A 493 2.42 3.84 15.10
CA ALA A 493 3.48 4.44 15.89
C ALA A 493 3.35 5.97 15.94
N GLY A 494 3.08 6.59 14.79
CA GLY A 494 2.95 8.03 14.63
C GLY A 494 1.86 8.66 15.48
N GLY A 495 0.72 7.97 15.61
CA GLY A 495 -0.36 8.41 16.50
C GLY A 495 0.07 8.57 17.96
N LEU A 496 0.79 7.59 18.50
CA LEU A 496 1.28 7.64 19.88
C LEU A 496 2.48 8.61 20.04
N LEU A 497 3.40 8.63 19.09
CA LEU A 497 4.54 9.56 19.08
C LEU A 497 4.08 11.00 19.00
N GLY A 498 3.16 11.30 18.08
CA GLY A 498 2.61 12.63 17.92
C GLY A 498 1.78 13.09 19.13
N ALA A 499 1.04 12.17 19.76
CA ALA A 499 0.35 12.41 21.02
C ALA A 499 1.31 12.83 22.16
N ARG A 500 2.53 12.34 22.16
CA ARG A 500 3.55 12.70 23.15
C ARG A 500 4.29 13.99 22.81
N TRP A 501 4.77 14.09 21.58
CA TRP A 501 5.72 15.13 21.17
C TRP A 501 5.04 16.38 20.57
N GLY A 502 3.76 16.27 20.19
CA GLY A 502 3.01 17.34 19.59
C GLY A 502 3.19 17.49 18.07
N ALA A 503 2.36 18.31 17.46
CA ALA A 503 2.45 18.67 16.06
C ALA A 503 3.77 19.39 15.73
N SER A 504 4.29 20.14 16.71
CA SER A 504 5.57 20.85 16.61
C SER A 504 6.76 19.93 16.37
N ALA A 505 6.67 18.64 16.71
CA ALA A 505 7.72 17.63 16.49
C ALA A 505 7.70 17.02 15.08
N VAL A 506 6.63 17.21 14.30
CA VAL A 506 6.59 16.77 12.90
C VAL A 506 7.57 17.61 12.08
N PRO A 507 8.55 17.01 11.39
CA PRO A 507 9.52 17.75 10.59
C PRO A 507 8.87 18.70 9.59
N ASP A 508 9.40 19.91 9.40
CA ASP A 508 8.86 20.88 8.47
C ASP A 508 8.80 20.38 7.05
N GLU A 509 9.80 19.62 6.61
CA GLU A 509 9.84 19.01 5.28
C GLU A 509 8.73 17.97 5.08
N TRP A 510 8.25 17.31 6.14
CA TRP A 510 7.10 16.38 6.07
C TRP A 510 5.79 17.16 6.13
N TRP A 511 5.68 18.09 7.06
CA TRP A 511 4.50 18.93 7.24
C TRP A 511 4.08 19.66 5.95
N GLN A 512 5.05 20.13 5.16
CA GLN A 512 4.79 20.85 3.91
C GLN A 512 4.22 19.96 2.79
N VAL A 513 4.52 18.67 2.79
CA VAL A 513 4.17 17.75 1.69
C VAL A 513 3.04 16.76 2.06
N ILE A 514 2.70 16.62 3.34
CA ILE A 514 1.61 15.73 3.77
C ILE A 514 0.29 16.17 3.15
N HIS A 515 -0.33 15.29 2.40
CA HIS A 515 -1.63 15.52 1.76
C HIS A 515 -2.30 14.18 1.42
N GLY A 516 -3.54 14.23 0.97
CA GLY A 516 -4.26 13.08 0.43
C GLY A 516 -5.75 13.36 0.33
N SER A 517 -6.50 12.42 -0.18
CA SER A 517 -7.94 12.53 -0.32
C SER A 517 -8.65 11.98 0.92
N ARG A 518 -9.81 12.52 1.29
CA ARG A 518 -10.71 11.91 2.27
C ARG A 518 -11.34 10.62 1.74
N ARG A 519 -11.62 10.59 0.44
CA ARG A 519 -12.19 9.47 -0.34
C ARG A 519 -11.70 9.57 -1.76
N ASN A 520 -11.62 8.46 -2.46
CA ASN A 520 -11.26 8.45 -3.86
C ASN A 520 -12.17 9.38 -4.68
N GLY A 521 -11.58 10.21 -5.53
CA GLY A 521 -12.30 11.19 -6.35
C GLY A 521 -12.65 12.51 -5.64
N ASN A 522 -12.38 12.66 -4.33
CA ASN A 522 -12.44 13.95 -3.67
C ASN A 522 -11.21 14.80 -4.00
N PRO A 523 -11.32 16.13 -3.93
CA PRO A 523 -10.15 16.98 -3.96
C PRO A 523 -9.17 16.60 -2.82
N PRO A 524 -7.86 16.70 -3.06
CA PRO A 524 -6.89 16.45 -2.01
C PRO A 524 -7.01 17.48 -0.89
N VAL A 525 -6.79 17.01 0.32
CA VAL A 525 -6.78 17.76 1.57
C VAL A 525 -5.34 17.90 2.01
N GLY A 526 -4.94 19.08 2.44
CA GLY A 526 -3.62 19.33 2.98
C GLY A 526 -3.58 19.27 4.50
N VAL A 527 -2.38 19.44 5.04
CA VAL A 527 -2.08 19.39 6.46
C VAL A 527 -2.94 20.34 7.30
N LEU A 528 -3.20 21.57 6.84
CA LEU A 528 -4.00 22.56 7.59
C LEU A 528 -5.44 22.12 7.81
N GLU A 529 -6.04 21.45 6.85
CA GLU A 529 -7.40 20.92 7.02
C GLU A 529 -7.41 19.75 8.01
N LEU A 530 -6.40 18.90 7.97
CA LEU A 530 -6.25 17.79 8.92
C LEU A 530 -6.03 18.30 10.36
N GLU A 531 -5.23 19.38 10.55
CA GLU A 531 -5.07 20.06 11.85
C GLU A 531 -6.42 20.58 12.39
N ASN A 532 -7.21 21.22 11.52
CA ASN A 532 -8.51 21.75 11.90
C ASN A 532 -9.50 20.65 12.33
N MET A 533 -9.48 19.49 11.64
CA MET A 533 -10.27 18.34 12.05
C MET A 533 -9.84 17.80 13.42
N ALA A 534 -8.53 17.72 13.67
CA ALA A 534 -7.99 17.25 14.94
C ALA A 534 -8.41 18.14 16.12
N VAL A 535 -8.46 19.47 15.93
CA VAL A 535 -8.91 20.41 16.95
C VAL A 535 -10.42 20.30 17.22
N GLY A 536 -11.20 19.89 16.22
CA GLY A 536 -12.66 19.73 16.33
C GLY A 536 -13.12 18.44 16.99
N ALA A 537 -12.27 17.43 17.07
CA ALA A 537 -12.58 16.11 17.63
C ALA A 537 -12.57 16.16 19.18
#